data_2a478bd6949e70e76d5368afcfa24684
#
_entry.id   2a478bd6949e70e76d5368afcfa24684
#
_cell.length_a   1.000
_cell.length_b   1.000
_cell.length_c   1.000
_cell.angle_alpha   90.00
_cell.angle_beta   90.00
_cell.angle_gamma   90.00
#
_symmetry.space_group_name_H-M   'P 1'
#
loop_
_entity.id
_entity.type
_entity.pdbx_description
1 polymer ?
#
loop_
_entity_poly.entity_id
_entity_poly.type
_entity_poly.pdbx_seq_one_letter_code
_entity_poly.pdbx_strand_id
1 'polypeptide(L)'
;MATPTATDPAPPPISARSADMPAILGHGGPPPWLRRLGRISLTVVAIGALVYLFVPIVVVVIYSFNKPLGKYNYVWHQFSLDAWADPFKFPELKDALLLSLKVACVVTIISVILGTLIAMAMVKYRFKAKGVVGTVLVLPLTMPEVVMGFSLLTWFVALNWSRGFWTVIIAQVMFSISYVATTVRARIRGFEWRLEEAGLDLGAKPWRVFRLITFPLILPGILAAALLTFALSLDDFIITYLNSGIDQTFPIEIWTLKKSRIPPQINVFATTILLVSVAFALLGVYIGFRRSKKLGQLNP
;
A
#
# COMPACT_ATOMS: atom_id res chain seq x y z
N MET A 1 3.92 -71.65 46.80
CA MET A 1 5.01 -70.84 47.42
C MET A 1 5.80 -70.22 46.26
N ALA A 2 5.48 -68.97 45.86
CA ALA A 2 6.12 -68.26 44.74
C ALA A 2 7.01 -67.17 45.35
N THR A 3 8.31 -67.19 45.05
CA THR A 3 9.34 -66.27 45.50
C THR A 3 9.12 -64.90 44.79
N PRO A 4 9.27 -63.75 45.47
CA PRO A 4 9.15 -62.45 44.83
C PRO A 4 10.36 -62.13 43.95
N THR A 5 10.14 -61.82 42.74
CA THR A 5 11.12 -61.37 41.76
C THR A 5 11.66 -59.98 42.13
N ALA A 6 12.98 -59.83 41.93
CA ALA A 6 13.76 -58.61 42.18
C ALA A 6 13.14 -57.37 41.57
N THR A 7 13.00 -56.31 42.38
CA THR A 7 12.58 -54.98 41.96
C THR A 7 13.65 -54.34 41.08
N ASP A 8 13.28 -54.03 39.86
CA ASP A 8 14.08 -53.19 38.96
C ASP A 8 14.42 -51.84 39.65
N PRO A 9 15.67 -51.39 39.58
CA PRO A 9 16.03 -50.09 40.17
C PRO A 9 15.30 -48.95 39.46
N ALA A 10 14.73 -48.03 40.25
CA ALA A 10 14.01 -46.86 39.74
C ALA A 10 14.89 -46.08 38.76
N PRO A 11 14.31 -45.56 37.67
CA PRO A 11 15.06 -44.76 36.70
C PRO A 11 15.64 -43.51 37.39
N PRO A 12 16.86 -43.09 37.03
CA PRO A 12 17.49 -41.92 37.63
C PRO A 12 16.69 -40.65 37.38
N PRO A 13 16.70 -39.69 38.34
CA PRO A 13 15.93 -38.43 38.20
C PRO A 13 16.35 -37.66 36.95
N ILE A 14 15.39 -36.99 36.36
CA ILE A 14 15.52 -36.25 35.07
C ILE A 14 16.68 -35.25 35.07
N SER A 15 17.05 -34.73 36.24
CA SER A 15 18.22 -33.86 36.42
C SER A 15 19.58 -34.53 36.18
N ALA A 16 19.68 -35.86 36.36
CA ALA A 16 20.92 -36.60 36.09
C ALA A 16 21.11 -36.95 34.60
N ARG A 17 20.02 -37.00 33.83
CA ARG A 17 20.08 -37.25 32.38
C ARG A 17 20.57 -36.05 31.56
N SER A 18 20.49 -34.82 32.10
CA SER A 18 20.97 -33.62 31.42
C SER A 18 22.48 -33.40 31.51
N ALA A 19 23.17 -34.11 32.41
CA ALA A 19 24.61 -33.95 32.59
C ALA A 19 25.48 -34.77 31.61
N ASP A 20 24.90 -35.82 31.00
CA ASP A 20 25.63 -36.73 30.08
C ASP A 20 25.27 -36.52 28.58
N MET A 21 24.54 -35.48 28.23
CA MET A 21 24.39 -35.16 26.81
C MET A 21 25.69 -34.54 26.31
N PRO A 22 26.42 -35.22 25.39
CA PRO A 22 27.59 -34.60 24.77
C PRO A 22 27.13 -33.31 24.12
N ALA A 23 27.86 -32.22 24.38
CA ALA A 23 27.67 -30.91 23.74
C ALA A 23 27.97 -31.00 22.22
N ILE A 24 27.12 -31.74 21.47
CA ILE A 24 27.25 -31.99 20.01
C ILE A 24 26.83 -30.75 19.19
N LEU A 25 26.46 -29.65 19.79
CA LEU A 25 26.14 -28.41 19.08
C LEU A 25 27.01 -27.24 19.54
N GLY A 26 28.32 -27.47 19.56
CA GLY A 26 29.27 -26.37 19.41
C GLY A 26 29.16 -25.80 17.99
N HIS A 27 28.04 -25.19 17.65
CA HIS A 27 27.95 -24.31 16.48
C HIS A 27 28.79 -23.07 16.83
N GLY A 28 30.09 -23.19 16.65
CA GLY A 28 30.98 -22.05 16.55
C GLY A 28 30.41 -21.15 15.44
N GLY A 29 29.63 -20.15 15.84
CA GLY A 29 29.10 -19.19 14.86
C GLY A 29 30.26 -18.65 14.04
N PRO A 30 30.02 -18.23 12.80
CA PRO A 30 31.11 -17.79 11.91
C PRO A 30 31.97 -16.74 12.61
N PRO A 31 33.29 -16.78 12.38
CA PRO A 31 34.23 -15.89 13.07
C PRO A 31 33.83 -14.41 12.90
N PRO A 32 34.17 -13.56 13.88
CA PRO A 32 33.67 -12.18 13.95
C PRO A 32 33.97 -11.34 12.70
N TRP A 33 35.07 -11.68 11.99
CA TRP A 33 35.40 -11.01 10.73
C TRP A 33 34.45 -11.40 9.58
N LEU A 34 34.01 -12.67 9.50
CA LEU A 34 32.98 -13.11 8.52
C LEU A 34 31.64 -12.45 8.79
N ARG A 35 31.27 -12.28 10.06
CA ARG A 35 30.04 -11.54 10.43
C ARG A 35 30.14 -10.05 10.06
N ARG A 36 31.34 -9.44 10.22
CA ARG A 36 31.60 -8.07 9.77
C ARG A 36 31.53 -7.94 8.25
N LEU A 37 32.19 -8.83 7.52
CA LEU A 37 32.12 -8.86 6.04
C LEU A 37 30.68 -9.04 5.56
N GLY A 38 29.94 -9.98 6.11
CA GLY A 38 28.54 -10.19 5.78
C GLY A 38 27.65 -8.97 6.08
N ARG A 39 27.91 -8.25 7.17
CA ARG A 39 27.18 -7.01 7.48
C ARG A 39 27.54 -5.88 6.51
N ILE A 40 28.83 -5.72 6.21
CA ILE A 40 29.30 -4.70 5.26
C ILE A 40 28.76 -4.98 3.87
N SER A 41 28.84 -6.23 3.38
CA SER A 41 28.31 -6.59 2.06
C SER A 41 26.80 -6.38 1.95
N LEU A 42 26.03 -6.77 2.99
CA LEU A 42 24.60 -6.50 3.05
C LEU A 42 24.30 -4.99 3.03
N THR A 43 25.06 -4.20 3.79
CA THR A 43 24.88 -2.74 3.81
C THR A 43 25.20 -2.12 2.45
N VAL A 44 26.30 -2.54 1.82
CA VAL A 44 26.70 -2.04 0.48
C VAL A 44 25.64 -2.41 -0.57
N VAL A 45 25.17 -3.67 -0.56
CA VAL A 45 24.12 -4.12 -1.47
C VAL A 45 22.80 -3.35 -1.23
N ALA A 46 22.43 -3.16 0.04
CA ALA A 46 21.21 -2.41 0.38
C ALA A 46 21.30 -0.94 -0.06
N ILE A 47 22.43 -0.27 0.20
CA ILE A 47 22.65 1.11 -0.27
C ILE A 47 22.67 1.16 -1.79
N GLY A 48 23.39 0.22 -2.44
CA GLY A 48 23.45 0.14 -3.90
C GLY A 48 22.07 -0.04 -4.54
N ALA A 49 21.24 -0.92 -3.97
CA ALA A 49 19.86 -1.12 -4.41
C ALA A 49 19.00 0.14 -4.22
N LEU A 50 19.15 0.83 -3.08
CA LEU A 50 18.45 2.09 -2.84
C LEU A 50 18.86 3.15 -3.85
N VAL A 51 20.17 3.36 -4.03
CA VAL A 51 20.69 4.32 -5.03
C VAL A 51 20.13 3.99 -6.42
N TYR A 52 20.20 2.72 -6.83
CA TYR A 52 19.66 2.27 -8.12
C TYR A 52 18.17 2.60 -8.30
N LEU A 53 17.35 2.41 -7.26
CA LEU A 53 15.92 2.75 -7.27
C LEU A 53 15.66 4.25 -7.36
N PHE A 54 16.54 5.08 -6.79
CA PHE A 54 16.40 6.54 -6.84
C PHE A 54 16.91 7.17 -8.14
N VAL A 55 17.81 6.51 -8.88
CA VAL A 55 18.36 7.04 -10.15
C VAL A 55 17.26 7.47 -11.13
N PRO A 56 16.25 6.66 -11.47
CA PRO A 56 15.19 7.08 -12.40
C PRO A 56 14.43 8.31 -11.90
N ILE A 57 14.19 8.40 -10.59
CA ILE A 57 13.49 9.54 -9.98
C ILE A 57 14.31 10.81 -10.12
N VAL A 58 15.61 10.74 -9.81
CA VAL A 58 16.53 11.86 -9.96
C VAL A 58 16.61 12.31 -11.43
N VAL A 59 16.63 11.36 -12.36
CA VAL A 59 16.62 11.68 -13.81
C VAL A 59 15.36 12.46 -14.18
N VAL A 60 14.17 12.02 -13.73
CA VAL A 60 12.92 12.74 -14.00
C VAL A 60 12.98 14.17 -13.43
N VAL A 61 13.48 14.33 -12.20
CA VAL A 61 13.63 15.66 -11.58
C VAL A 61 14.61 16.53 -12.37
N ILE A 62 15.76 16.00 -12.77
CA ILE A 62 16.74 16.75 -13.57
C ILE A 62 16.11 17.18 -14.90
N TYR A 63 15.46 16.25 -15.61
CA TYR A 63 14.86 16.53 -16.92
C TYR A 63 13.62 17.45 -16.86
N SER A 64 13.07 17.72 -15.68
CA SER A 64 12.06 18.75 -15.51
C SER A 64 12.59 20.18 -15.72
N PHE A 65 13.92 20.34 -15.60
CA PHE A 65 14.63 21.60 -15.82
C PHE A 65 15.34 21.66 -17.19
N ASN A 66 15.11 20.68 -18.06
CA ASN A 66 15.74 20.66 -19.38
C ASN A 66 14.93 21.41 -20.42
N LYS A 67 15.63 22.15 -21.30
CA LYS A 67 15.06 22.73 -22.53
C LYS A 67 15.55 21.91 -23.72
N PRO A 68 14.76 20.95 -24.23
CA PRO A 68 15.16 20.12 -25.35
C PRO A 68 15.20 20.93 -26.64
N LEU A 69 16.06 20.56 -27.58
CA LEU A 69 16.12 21.16 -28.92
C LEU A 69 14.95 20.73 -29.83
N GLY A 70 14.33 19.61 -29.52
CA GLY A 70 13.27 19.03 -30.35
C GLY A 70 12.01 18.66 -29.55
N LYS A 71 11.19 17.77 -30.13
CA LYS A 71 9.92 17.33 -29.54
C LYS A 71 10.10 16.34 -28.37
N TYR A 72 11.30 15.78 -28.19
CA TYR A 72 11.56 14.72 -27.24
C TYR A 72 12.60 15.13 -26.20
N ASN A 73 12.24 15.00 -24.95
CA ASN A 73 13.09 15.34 -23.78
C ASN A 73 13.91 14.12 -23.33
N TYR A 74 14.78 13.57 -24.22
CA TYR A 74 15.65 12.42 -23.90
C TYR A 74 17.11 12.80 -23.65
N VAL A 75 17.53 13.95 -24.19
CA VAL A 75 18.90 14.40 -24.09
C VAL A 75 18.93 15.74 -23.34
N TRP A 76 19.83 15.84 -22.38
CA TRP A 76 20.05 17.09 -21.68
C TRP A 76 20.71 18.10 -22.65
N HIS A 77 20.11 19.26 -22.76
CA HIS A 77 20.66 20.33 -23.60
C HIS A 77 20.98 21.58 -22.80
N GLN A 78 19.98 22.18 -22.16
CA GLN A 78 20.17 23.44 -21.44
C GLN A 78 19.26 23.49 -20.23
N PHE A 79 19.77 24.05 -19.11
CA PHE A 79 18.94 24.35 -17.95
C PHE A 79 17.92 25.44 -18.28
N SER A 80 16.66 25.22 -17.96
CA SER A 80 15.58 26.18 -18.14
C SER A 80 14.47 25.96 -17.13
N LEU A 81 13.80 27.05 -16.75
CA LEU A 81 12.58 27.05 -15.95
C LEU A 81 11.33 27.24 -16.79
N ASP A 82 11.44 27.27 -18.12
CA ASP A 82 10.28 27.50 -19.02
C ASP A 82 9.14 26.53 -18.79
N ALA A 83 9.44 25.26 -18.56
CA ALA A 83 8.44 24.24 -18.30
C ALA A 83 7.78 24.38 -16.92
N TRP A 84 8.48 24.94 -15.93
CA TRP A 84 7.96 25.26 -14.61
C TRP A 84 7.14 26.55 -14.60
N ALA A 85 7.49 27.51 -15.45
CA ALA A 85 6.75 28.76 -15.60
C ALA A 85 5.38 28.53 -16.28
N ASP A 86 5.31 27.61 -17.23
CA ASP A 86 4.09 27.22 -17.91
C ASP A 86 3.90 25.68 -17.93
N PRO A 87 3.54 25.10 -16.78
CA PRO A 87 3.33 23.65 -16.68
C PRO A 87 2.10 23.20 -17.47
N PHE A 88 1.10 24.06 -17.66
CA PHE A 88 -0.16 23.77 -18.34
C PHE A 88 -0.17 24.19 -19.82
N LYS A 89 1.00 24.34 -20.43
CA LYS A 89 1.16 24.64 -21.85
C LYS A 89 0.39 23.70 -22.78
N PHE A 90 0.19 22.45 -22.35
CA PHE A 90 -0.56 21.43 -23.07
C PHE A 90 -1.89 21.17 -22.35
N PRO A 91 -3.02 21.66 -22.86
CA PRO A 91 -4.34 21.48 -22.23
C PRO A 91 -4.69 20.01 -22.00
N GLU A 92 -4.27 19.13 -22.91
CA GLU A 92 -4.52 17.68 -22.84
C GLU A 92 -3.94 17.06 -21.55
N LEU A 93 -2.73 17.46 -21.15
CA LEU A 93 -2.10 16.99 -19.91
C LEU A 93 -2.83 17.49 -18.67
N LYS A 94 -3.31 18.75 -18.71
CA LYS A 94 -4.09 19.33 -17.60
C LYS A 94 -5.43 18.59 -17.44
N ASP A 95 -6.14 18.38 -18.53
CA ASP A 95 -7.46 17.74 -18.51
C ASP A 95 -7.34 16.27 -18.08
N ALA A 96 -6.33 15.57 -18.57
CA ALA A 96 -6.00 14.20 -18.16
C ALA A 96 -5.65 14.12 -16.68
N LEU A 97 -4.86 15.07 -16.14
CA LEU A 97 -4.52 15.11 -14.71
C LEU A 97 -5.78 15.37 -13.86
N LEU A 98 -6.61 16.30 -14.26
CA LEU A 98 -7.87 16.60 -13.55
C LEU A 98 -8.81 15.40 -13.57
N LEU A 99 -8.88 14.68 -14.69
CA LEU A 99 -9.66 13.45 -14.80
C LEU A 99 -9.12 12.38 -13.87
N SER A 100 -7.78 12.14 -13.85
CA SER A 100 -7.15 11.19 -12.92
C SER A 100 -7.46 11.52 -11.46
N LEU A 101 -7.37 12.80 -11.08
CA LEU A 101 -7.68 13.23 -9.72
C LEU A 101 -9.16 12.99 -9.35
N LYS A 102 -10.08 13.28 -10.28
CA LYS A 102 -11.52 13.01 -10.08
C LYS A 102 -11.77 11.51 -9.90
N VAL A 103 -11.22 10.67 -10.79
CA VAL A 103 -11.33 9.22 -10.70
C VAL A 103 -10.76 8.73 -9.38
N ALA A 104 -9.54 9.11 -9.03
CA ALA A 104 -8.88 8.69 -7.80
C ALA A 104 -9.66 9.09 -6.53
N CYS A 105 -10.21 10.30 -6.48
CA CYS A 105 -11.05 10.74 -5.38
C CYS A 105 -12.33 9.89 -5.24
N VAL A 106 -13.06 9.67 -6.33
CA VAL A 106 -14.31 8.91 -6.30
C VAL A 106 -14.05 7.43 -5.96
N VAL A 107 -13.05 6.81 -6.61
CA VAL A 107 -12.62 5.43 -6.32
C VAL A 107 -12.22 5.28 -4.86
N THR A 108 -11.42 6.20 -4.34
CA THR A 108 -10.99 6.17 -2.93
C THR A 108 -12.17 6.24 -1.97
N ILE A 109 -13.08 7.19 -2.17
CA ILE A 109 -14.24 7.37 -1.29
C ILE A 109 -15.09 6.10 -1.27
N ILE A 110 -15.45 5.57 -2.45
CA ILE A 110 -16.30 4.39 -2.56
C ILE A 110 -15.59 3.17 -1.96
N SER A 111 -14.32 2.95 -2.32
CA SER A 111 -13.55 1.79 -1.86
C SER A 111 -13.30 1.82 -0.36
N VAL A 112 -13.03 3.00 0.21
CA VAL A 112 -12.82 3.17 1.66
C VAL A 112 -14.10 2.87 2.44
N ILE A 113 -15.24 3.36 1.98
CA ILE A 113 -16.52 3.08 2.62
C ILE A 113 -16.82 1.57 2.58
N LEU A 114 -16.84 0.99 1.38
CA LEU A 114 -17.19 -0.42 1.19
C LEU A 114 -16.16 -1.36 1.84
N GLY A 115 -14.87 -1.11 1.61
CA GLY A 115 -13.79 -1.94 2.15
C GLY A 115 -13.71 -1.88 3.68
N THR A 116 -13.98 -0.71 4.29
CA THR A 116 -14.04 -0.59 5.77
C THR A 116 -15.23 -1.37 6.33
N LEU A 117 -16.40 -1.27 5.71
CA LEU A 117 -17.58 -2.03 6.13
C LEU A 117 -17.33 -3.54 6.04
N ILE A 118 -16.73 -4.00 4.93
CA ILE A 118 -16.35 -5.41 4.76
C ILE A 118 -15.32 -5.83 5.81
N ALA A 119 -14.28 -5.02 6.03
CA ALA A 119 -13.25 -5.31 7.04
C ALA A 119 -13.85 -5.47 8.44
N MET A 120 -14.75 -4.56 8.83
CA MET A 120 -15.46 -4.61 10.11
C MET A 120 -16.35 -5.86 10.20
N ALA A 121 -17.13 -6.16 9.16
CA ALA A 121 -17.96 -7.36 9.10
C ALA A 121 -17.13 -8.64 9.25
N MET A 122 -16.00 -8.70 8.56
CA MET A 122 -15.08 -9.84 8.59
C MET A 122 -14.38 -10.04 9.95
N VAL A 123 -14.20 -9.02 10.75
CA VAL A 123 -13.57 -9.15 12.07
C VAL A 123 -14.62 -9.34 13.17
N LYS A 124 -15.63 -8.50 13.19
CA LYS A 124 -16.62 -8.44 14.28
C LYS A 124 -17.64 -9.59 14.26
N TYR A 125 -18.04 -10.03 13.05
CA TYR A 125 -19.13 -10.99 12.93
C TYR A 125 -18.67 -12.40 12.54
N ARG A 126 -19.40 -13.40 12.98
CA ARG A 126 -19.27 -14.81 12.56
C ARG A 126 -20.44 -15.14 11.64
N PHE A 127 -20.16 -15.45 10.37
CA PHE A 127 -21.18 -15.87 9.39
C PHE A 127 -20.65 -16.98 8.49
N LYS A 128 -21.55 -17.81 7.96
CA LYS A 128 -21.21 -19.02 7.20
C LYS A 128 -20.34 -18.73 5.96
N ALA A 129 -20.59 -17.63 5.26
CA ALA A 129 -19.86 -17.24 4.05
C ALA A 129 -18.53 -16.52 4.30
N LYS A 130 -18.06 -16.39 5.56
CA LYS A 130 -16.84 -15.65 5.91
C LYS A 130 -15.59 -16.13 5.16
N GLY A 131 -15.45 -17.45 4.96
CA GLY A 131 -14.36 -18.02 4.18
C GLY A 131 -14.42 -17.60 2.72
N VAL A 132 -15.60 -17.71 2.10
CA VAL A 132 -15.83 -17.32 0.70
C VAL A 132 -15.52 -15.83 0.49
N VAL A 133 -16.06 -14.95 1.34
CA VAL A 133 -15.75 -13.51 1.27
C VAL A 133 -14.26 -13.24 1.41
N GLY A 134 -13.58 -13.96 2.33
CA GLY A 134 -12.13 -13.86 2.48
C GLY A 134 -11.37 -14.25 1.21
N THR A 135 -11.76 -15.33 0.55
CA THR A 135 -11.17 -15.76 -0.73
C THR A 135 -11.45 -14.75 -1.84
N VAL A 136 -12.69 -14.29 -1.98
CA VAL A 136 -13.08 -13.28 -2.98
C VAL A 136 -12.28 -11.98 -2.82
N LEU A 137 -11.99 -11.55 -1.59
CA LEU A 137 -11.15 -10.37 -1.33
C LEU A 137 -9.67 -10.59 -1.70
N VAL A 138 -9.17 -11.82 -1.68
CA VAL A 138 -7.77 -12.10 -2.04
C VAL A 138 -7.61 -12.23 -3.55
N LEU A 139 -8.63 -12.68 -4.28
CA LEU A 139 -8.55 -12.90 -5.73
C LEU A 139 -8.03 -11.68 -6.51
N PRO A 140 -8.59 -10.45 -6.36
CA PRO A 140 -8.08 -9.29 -7.09
C PRO A 140 -6.63 -8.94 -6.75
N LEU A 141 -6.16 -9.28 -5.53
CA LEU A 141 -4.78 -9.00 -5.10
C LEU A 141 -3.75 -9.94 -5.75
N THR A 142 -4.19 -11.10 -6.22
CA THR A 142 -3.34 -12.14 -6.81
C THR A 142 -3.48 -12.24 -8.32
N MET A 143 -4.56 -11.70 -8.89
CA MET A 143 -4.79 -11.74 -10.33
C MET A 143 -3.92 -10.70 -11.06
N PRO A 144 -3.38 -11.06 -12.24
CA PRO A 144 -2.74 -10.07 -13.10
C PRO A 144 -3.74 -8.97 -13.52
N GLU A 145 -3.35 -7.70 -13.37
CA GLU A 145 -4.19 -6.54 -13.71
C GLU A 145 -4.72 -6.58 -15.15
N VAL A 146 -3.90 -7.06 -16.08
CA VAL A 146 -4.28 -7.24 -17.49
C VAL A 146 -5.48 -8.17 -17.62
N VAL A 147 -5.46 -9.31 -16.92
CA VAL A 147 -6.56 -10.31 -16.97
C VAL A 147 -7.84 -9.72 -16.40
N MET A 148 -7.73 -9.01 -15.30
CA MET A 148 -8.88 -8.35 -14.66
C MET A 148 -9.45 -7.24 -15.55
N GLY A 149 -8.59 -6.41 -16.15
CA GLY A 149 -9.00 -5.34 -17.05
C GLY A 149 -9.73 -5.87 -18.29
N PHE A 150 -9.21 -6.94 -18.93
CA PHE A 150 -9.88 -7.57 -20.06
C PHE A 150 -11.19 -8.26 -19.69
N SER A 151 -11.25 -8.90 -18.53
CA SER A 151 -12.48 -9.54 -18.06
C SER A 151 -13.60 -8.51 -17.87
N LEU A 152 -13.27 -7.36 -17.28
CA LEU A 152 -14.22 -6.26 -17.08
C LEU A 152 -14.61 -5.62 -18.41
N LEU A 153 -13.66 -5.39 -19.31
CA LEU A 153 -13.93 -4.90 -20.66
C LEU A 153 -14.93 -5.80 -21.37
N THR A 154 -14.69 -7.13 -21.37
CA THR A 154 -15.58 -8.12 -21.99
C THR A 154 -16.96 -8.07 -21.38
N TRP A 155 -17.05 -7.94 -20.07
CA TRP A 155 -18.32 -7.83 -19.36
C TRP A 155 -19.09 -6.55 -19.72
N PHE A 156 -18.43 -5.39 -19.74
CA PHE A 156 -19.07 -4.13 -20.15
C PHE A 156 -19.54 -4.15 -21.60
N VAL A 157 -18.74 -4.74 -22.50
CA VAL A 157 -19.12 -4.92 -23.90
C VAL A 157 -20.33 -5.84 -24.04
N ALA A 158 -20.35 -6.96 -23.30
CA ALA A 158 -21.48 -7.89 -23.32
C ALA A 158 -22.80 -7.25 -22.80
N LEU A 159 -22.70 -6.28 -21.87
CA LEU A 159 -23.82 -5.51 -21.37
C LEU A 159 -24.19 -4.33 -22.28
N ASN A 160 -23.53 -4.12 -23.41
CA ASN A 160 -23.65 -2.93 -24.27
C ASN A 160 -23.45 -1.61 -23.49
N TRP A 161 -22.61 -1.61 -22.44
CA TRP A 161 -22.33 -0.42 -21.64
C TRP A 161 -21.20 0.36 -22.30
N SER A 162 -21.46 1.64 -22.63
CA SER A 162 -20.42 2.50 -23.21
C SER A 162 -19.31 2.75 -22.17
N ARG A 163 -18.06 2.55 -22.63
CA ARG A 163 -16.87 2.77 -21.79
C ARG A 163 -16.66 4.27 -21.55
N GLY A 164 -16.15 4.61 -20.37
CA GLY A 164 -15.86 5.97 -19.97
C GLY A 164 -15.66 6.08 -18.46
N PHE A 165 -15.92 7.24 -17.90
CA PHE A 165 -15.66 7.56 -16.50
C PHE A 165 -16.22 6.52 -15.50
N TRP A 166 -17.48 6.08 -15.68
CA TRP A 166 -18.11 5.15 -14.74
C TRP A 166 -17.59 3.71 -14.83
N THR A 167 -17.25 3.25 -16.01
CA THR A 167 -16.65 1.92 -16.18
C THR A 167 -15.24 1.85 -15.58
N VAL A 168 -14.47 2.94 -15.66
CA VAL A 168 -13.18 3.06 -14.97
C VAL A 168 -13.38 3.03 -13.45
N ILE A 169 -14.34 3.80 -12.92
CA ILE A 169 -14.62 3.82 -11.47
C ILE A 169 -14.99 2.42 -10.98
N ILE A 170 -15.93 1.73 -11.65
CA ILE A 170 -16.36 0.40 -11.25
C ILE A 170 -15.18 -0.57 -11.27
N ALA A 171 -14.38 -0.54 -12.33
CA ALA A 171 -13.24 -1.42 -12.49
C ALA A 171 -12.17 -1.19 -11.41
N GLN A 172 -11.82 0.05 -11.14
CA GLN A 172 -10.85 0.38 -10.09
C GLN A 172 -11.39 0.14 -8.68
N VAL A 173 -12.67 0.42 -8.41
CA VAL A 173 -13.31 0.14 -7.11
C VAL A 173 -13.28 -1.35 -6.81
N MET A 174 -13.59 -2.20 -7.78
CA MET A 174 -13.58 -3.66 -7.61
C MET A 174 -12.21 -4.17 -7.14
N PHE A 175 -11.15 -3.64 -7.70
CA PHE A 175 -9.78 -3.93 -7.31
C PHE A 175 -9.43 -3.31 -5.94
N SER A 176 -9.75 -2.03 -5.76
CA SER A 176 -9.34 -1.23 -4.60
C SER A 176 -10.02 -1.65 -3.29
N ILE A 177 -11.26 -2.15 -3.34
CA ILE A 177 -11.98 -2.67 -2.15
C ILE A 177 -11.14 -3.72 -1.42
N SER A 178 -10.47 -4.60 -2.16
CA SER A 178 -9.64 -5.67 -1.59
C SER A 178 -8.43 -5.12 -0.82
N TYR A 179 -7.78 -4.09 -1.34
CA TYR A 179 -6.68 -3.39 -0.65
C TYR A 179 -7.17 -2.70 0.62
N VAL A 180 -8.27 -1.95 0.53
CA VAL A 180 -8.85 -1.27 1.69
C VAL A 180 -9.27 -2.27 2.75
N ALA A 181 -10.05 -3.31 2.37
CA ALA A 181 -10.55 -4.31 3.31
C ALA A 181 -9.39 -5.02 4.03
N THR A 182 -8.32 -5.36 3.31
CA THR A 182 -7.15 -6.04 3.90
C THR A 182 -6.37 -5.13 4.83
N THR A 183 -6.12 -3.89 4.43
CA THR A 183 -5.38 -2.90 5.22
C THR A 183 -6.12 -2.52 6.50
N VAL A 184 -7.41 -2.20 6.39
CA VAL A 184 -8.25 -1.85 7.55
C VAL A 184 -8.43 -3.07 8.46
N ARG A 185 -8.60 -4.28 7.91
CA ARG A 185 -8.70 -5.52 8.68
C ARG A 185 -7.43 -5.79 9.50
N ALA A 186 -6.25 -5.52 8.96
CA ALA A 186 -4.99 -5.67 9.68
C ALA A 186 -4.96 -4.73 10.91
N ARG A 187 -5.47 -3.51 10.79
CA ARG A 187 -5.58 -2.54 11.88
C ARG A 187 -6.60 -2.98 12.93
N ILE A 188 -7.78 -3.45 12.49
CA ILE A 188 -8.86 -3.87 13.38
C ILE A 188 -8.47 -5.12 14.19
N ARG A 189 -7.65 -6.03 13.65
CA ARG A 189 -7.19 -7.22 14.40
C ARG A 189 -6.41 -6.90 15.67
N GLY A 190 -5.75 -5.75 15.73
CA GLY A 190 -5.07 -5.25 16.93
C GLY A 190 -5.97 -4.43 17.86
N PHE A 191 -7.28 -4.38 17.59
CA PHE A 191 -8.24 -3.60 18.38
C PHE A 191 -8.71 -4.40 19.61
N GLU A 192 -8.71 -3.75 20.77
CA GLU A 192 -9.19 -4.34 22.02
C GLU A 192 -10.71 -4.15 22.14
N TRP A 193 -11.47 -5.19 21.79
CA TRP A 193 -12.93 -5.16 21.78
C TRP A 193 -13.57 -4.90 23.16
N ARG A 194 -12.83 -5.15 24.23
CA ARG A 194 -13.26 -4.84 25.60
C ARG A 194 -13.62 -3.37 25.80
N LEU A 195 -13.00 -2.46 25.05
CA LEU A 195 -13.33 -1.03 25.09
C LEU A 195 -14.73 -0.76 24.56
N GLU A 196 -15.15 -1.48 23.53
CA GLU A 196 -16.49 -1.37 22.97
C GLU A 196 -17.53 -1.97 23.93
N GLU A 197 -17.23 -3.15 24.51
CA GLU A 197 -18.06 -3.82 25.52
C GLU A 197 -18.27 -2.93 26.75
N ALA A 198 -17.18 -2.39 27.31
CA ALA A 198 -17.25 -1.46 28.44
C ALA A 198 -18.10 -0.20 28.14
N GLY A 199 -18.02 0.32 26.91
CA GLY A 199 -18.88 1.44 26.51
C GLY A 199 -20.37 1.07 26.47
N LEU A 200 -20.69 -0.14 26.03
CA LEU A 200 -22.06 -0.66 26.02
C LEU A 200 -22.58 -0.92 27.43
N ASP A 201 -21.75 -1.48 28.32
CA ASP A 201 -22.07 -1.77 29.72
C ASP A 201 -22.38 -0.48 30.52
N LEU A 202 -21.74 0.64 30.16
CA LEU A 202 -22.03 1.98 30.66
C LEU A 202 -23.32 2.59 30.10
N GLY A 203 -24.11 1.82 29.31
CA GLY A 203 -25.41 2.24 28.77
C GLY A 203 -25.32 3.12 27.52
N ALA A 204 -24.15 3.23 26.88
CA ALA A 204 -24.03 3.98 25.64
C ALA A 204 -24.67 3.23 24.47
N LYS A 205 -25.41 3.94 23.61
CA LYS A 205 -26.00 3.35 22.41
C LYS A 205 -24.90 2.86 21.44
N PRO A 206 -25.10 1.76 20.68
CA PRO A 206 -24.08 1.17 19.77
C PRO A 206 -23.48 2.18 18.79
N TRP A 207 -24.28 3.11 18.24
CA TRP A 207 -23.79 4.17 17.35
C TRP A 207 -22.86 5.15 18.07
N ARG A 208 -23.14 5.46 19.35
CA ARG A 208 -22.28 6.34 20.15
C ARG A 208 -20.94 5.68 20.45
N VAL A 209 -20.96 4.40 20.80
CA VAL A 209 -19.75 3.58 21.00
C VAL A 209 -18.92 3.51 19.71
N PHE A 210 -19.56 3.22 18.58
CA PHE A 210 -18.89 3.22 17.28
C PHE A 210 -18.21 4.56 17.01
N ARG A 211 -18.94 5.67 17.11
CA ARG A 211 -18.43 7.00 16.75
C ARG A 211 -17.33 7.50 17.68
N LEU A 212 -17.41 7.21 18.99
CA LEU A 212 -16.51 7.76 19.99
C LEU A 212 -15.35 6.84 20.36
N ILE A 213 -15.49 5.53 20.17
CA ILE A 213 -14.48 4.55 20.54
C ILE A 213 -13.93 3.84 19.30
N THR A 214 -14.77 3.12 18.58
CA THR A 214 -14.32 2.24 17.49
C THR A 214 -13.75 3.03 16.32
N PHE A 215 -14.49 3.99 15.79
CA PHE A 215 -14.09 4.77 14.62
C PHE A 215 -12.77 5.55 14.82
N PRO A 216 -12.54 6.29 15.91
CA PRO A 216 -11.26 6.99 16.12
C PRO A 216 -10.06 6.05 16.21
N LEU A 217 -10.24 4.85 16.77
CA LEU A 217 -9.16 3.87 16.92
C LEU A 217 -8.79 3.17 15.62
N ILE A 218 -9.76 2.97 14.71
CA ILE A 218 -9.50 2.40 13.39
C ILE A 218 -9.17 3.46 12.33
N LEU A 219 -9.47 4.75 12.59
CA LEU A 219 -9.27 5.84 11.66
C LEU A 219 -7.85 5.93 11.06
N PRO A 220 -6.76 5.73 11.83
CA PRO A 220 -5.42 5.72 11.23
C PRO A 220 -5.25 4.64 10.16
N GLY A 221 -5.88 3.47 10.35
CA GLY A 221 -5.89 2.40 9.33
C GLY A 221 -6.74 2.75 8.10
N ILE A 222 -7.88 3.42 8.32
CA ILE A 222 -8.73 3.92 7.23
C ILE A 222 -7.98 4.96 6.41
N LEU A 223 -7.30 5.91 7.05
CA LEU A 223 -6.52 6.94 6.36
C LEU A 223 -5.35 6.34 5.58
N ALA A 224 -4.65 5.37 6.16
CA ALA A 224 -3.58 4.66 5.45
C ALA A 224 -4.11 3.92 4.21
N ALA A 225 -5.26 3.24 4.33
CA ALA A 225 -5.92 2.57 3.21
C ALA A 225 -6.39 3.58 2.15
N ALA A 226 -6.93 4.73 2.56
CA ALA A 226 -7.35 5.79 1.65
C ALA A 226 -6.17 6.34 0.84
N LEU A 227 -5.05 6.65 1.49
CA LEU A 227 -3.85 7.14 0.81
C LEU A 227 -3.29 6.12 -0.18
N LEU A 228 -3.24 4.85 0.22
CA LEU A 228 -2.80 3.77 -0.65
C LEU A 228 -3.71 3.63 -1.88
N THR A 229 -5.02 3.59 -1.68
CA THR A 229 -6.00 3.48 -2.77
C THR A 229 -5.95 4.67 -3.70
N PHE A 230 -5.80 5.87 -3.17
CA PHE A 230 -5.66 7.09 -3.96
C PHE A 230 -4.42 7.04 -4.86
N ALA A 231 -3.28 6.61 -4.30
CA ALA A 231 -2.04 6.46 -5.06
C ALA A 231 -2.17 5.39 -6.15
N LEU A 232 -2.71 4.20 -5.82
CA LEU A 232 -2.94 3.11 -6.77
C LEU A 232 -3.89 3.53 -7.91
N SER A 233 -4.92 4.32 -7.60
CA SER A 233 -5.84 4.81 -8.62
C SER A 233 -5.23 5.87 -9.54
N LEU A 234 -4.32 6.70 -9.02
CA LEU A 234 -3.65 7.73 -9.82
C LEU A 234 -2.68 7.15 -10.84
N ASP A 235 -1.97 6.09 -10.50
CA ASP A 235 -0.96 5.50 -11.39
C ASP A 235 -1.48 4.32 -12.21
N ASP A 236 -2.76 3.92 -12.00
CA ASP A 236 -3.36 2.83 -12.76
C ASP A 236 -3.43 3.16 -14.25
N PHE A 237 -2.72 2.35 -15.01
CA PHE A 237 -2.70 2.45 -16.48
C PHE A 237 -3.53 1.34 -17.12
N ILE A 238 -3.34 0.10 -16.70
CA ILE A 238 -3.81 -1.09 -17.45
C ILE A 238 -5.32 -1.22 -17.37
N ILE A 239 -5.88 -1.21 -16.16
CA ILE A 239 -7.32 -1.36 -15.94
C ILE A 239 -8.04 -0.19 -16.58
N THR A 240 -7.51 1.02 -16.38
CA THR A 240 -8.08 2.24 -16.95
C THR A 240 -8.01 2.24 -18.46
N TYR A 241 -6.87 1.93 -19.08
CA TYR A 241 -6.71 1.92 -20.54
C TYR A 241 -7.73 1.01 -21.26
N LEU A 242 -8.00 -0.16 -20.66
CA LEU A 242 -8.95 -1.11 -21.23
C LEU A 242 -10.41 -0.66 -21.06
N ASN A 243 -10.73 0.13 -20.03
CA ASN A 243 -12.11 0.43 -19.67
C ASN A 243 -12.50 1.91 -19.81
N SER A 244 -11.57 2.82 -20.16
CA SER A 244 -11.84 4.27 -20.24
C SER A 244 -12.52 4.73 -21.54
N GLY A 245 -12.47 3.94 -22.60
CA GLY A 245 -12.99 4.37 -23.91
C GLY A 245 -12.17 5.53 -24.48
N ILE A 246 -12.80 6.70 -24.61
CA ILE A 246 -12.16 7.92 -25.10
C ILE A 246 -11.58 8.80 -23.98
N ASP A 247 -11.95 8.53 -22.73
CA ASP A 247 -11.49 9.29 -21.58
C ASP A 247 -10.03 8.95 -21.25
N GLN A 248 -9.15 9.93 -21.31
CA GLN A 248 -7.72 9.72 -21.11
C GLN A 248 -7.30 10.24 -19.73
N THR A 249 -6.93 9.31 -18.83
CA THR A 249 -6.29 9.66 -17.57
C THR A 249 -4.83 10.03 -17.80
N PHE A 250 -4.19 10.64 -16.82
CA PHE A 250 -2.83 11.14 -16.92
C PHE A 250 -1.80 10.07 -17.38
N PRO A 251 -1.81 8.84 -16.84
CA PRO A 251 -0.91 7.77 -17.34
C PRO A 251 -1.18 7.42 -18.82
N ILE A 252 -2.44 7.40 -19.26
CA ILE A 252 -2.81 7.10 -20.64
C ILE A 252 -2.37 8.23 -21.56
N GLU A 253 -2.56 9.50 -21.15
CA GLU A 253 -2.14 10.65 -21.93
C GLU A 253 -0.63 10.69 -22.11
N ILE A 254 0.15 10.42 -21.06
CA ILE A 254 1.62 10.27 -21.17
C ILE A 254 1.99 9.20 -22.21
N TRP A 255 1.33 8.05 -22.17
CA TRP A 255 1.56 6.96 -23.12
C TRP A 255 1.23 7.37 -24.56
N THR A 256 0.16 8.12 -24.76
CA THR A 256 -0.28 8.60 -26.07
C THR A 256 0.66 9.67 -26.60
N LEU A 257 1.04 10.64 -25.77
CA LEU A 257 1.97 11.70 -26.12
C LEU A 257 3.36 11.17 -26.47
N LYS A 258 3.84 10.13 -25.80
CA LYS A 258 5.15 9.50 -26.06
C LYS A 258 5.34 9.10 -27.53
N LYS A 259 4.27 8.82 -28.27
CA LYS A 259 4.32 8.45 -29.69
C LYS A 259 4.62 9.65 -30.59
N SER A 260 4.33 10.87 -30.18
CA SER A 260 4.45 12.10 -30.99
C SER A 260 5.41 13.13 -30.42
N ARG A 261 5.53 13.20 -29.08
CA ARG A 261 6.38 14.16 -28.35
C ARG A 261 6.54 13.71 -26.90
N ILE A 262 7.63 14.15 -26.26
CA ILE A 262 7.82 14.05 -24.80
C ILE A 262 8.22 15.45 -24.31
N PRO A 263 7.26 16.30 -23.96
CA PRO A 263 7.55 17.63 -23.48
C PRO A 263 8.08 17.56 -22.02
N PRO A 264 8.96 18.52 -21.61
CA PRO A 264 9.48 18.59 -20.24
C PRO A 264 8.38 18.76 -19.18
N GLN A 265 7.19 19.25 -19.55
CA GLN A 265 6.05 19.39 -18.67
C GLN A 265 5.63 18.06 -18.02
N ILE A 266 5.78 16.92 -18.70
CA ILE A 266 5.53 15.59 -18.11
C ILE A 266 6.44 15.39 -16.89
N ASN A 267 7.71 15.74 -17.00
CA ASN A 267 8.67 15.64 -15.90
C ASN A 267 8.37 16.65 -14.78
N VAL A 268 7.86 17.85 -15.12
CA VAL A 268 7.43 18.84 -14.14
C VAL A 268 6.24 18.29 -13.32
N PHE A 269 5.23 17.70 -13.95
CA PHE A 269 4.12 17.10 -13.23
C PHE A 269 4.57 15.95 -12.34
N ALA A 270 5.40 15.02 -12.86
CA ALA A 270 5.93 13.91 -12.08
C ALA A 270 6.75 14.41 -10.87
N THR A 271 7.60 15.43 -11.07
CA THR A 271 8.39 16.05 -10.00
C THR A 271 7.49 16.76 -8.98
N THR A 272 6.45 17.44 -9.43
CA THR A 272 5.49 18.11 -8.53
C THR A 272 4.75 17.11 -7.67
N ILE A 273 4.24 16.01 -8.25
CA ILE A 273 3.58 14.92 -7.52
C ILE A 273 4.54 14.30 -6.50
N LEU A 274 5.80 14.07 -6.88
CA LEU A 274 6.83 13.57 -5.98
C LEU A 274 7.06 14.52 -4.80
N LEU A 275 7.26 15.82 -5.07
CA LEU A 275 7.51 16.82 -4.02
C LEU A 275 6.32 16.93 -3.06
N VAL A 276 5.11 16.92 -3.58
CA VAL A 276 3.89 16.92 -2.76
C VAL A 276 3.81 15.67 -1.90
N SER A 277 4.08 14.49 -2.46
CA SER A 277 4.07 13.22 -1.72
C SER A 277 5.11 13.19 -0.61
N VAL A 278 6.33 13.65 -0.89
CA VAL A 278 7.42 13.77 0.11
C VAL A 278 7.04 14.77 1.21
N ALA A 279 6.47 15.92 0.84
CA ALA A 279 6.01 16.91 1.81
C ALA A 279 4.94 16.34 2.76
N PHE A 280 3.96 15.61 2.24
CA PHE A 280 2.95 14.93 3.05
C PHE A 280 3.57 13.85 3.96
N ALA A 281 4.51 13.06 3.45
CA ALA A 281 5.21 12.05 4.25
C ALA A 281 6.00 12.70 5.40
N LEU A 282 6.76 13.75 5.13
CA LEU A 282 7.51 14.49 6.15
C LEU A 282 6.59 15.14 7.20
N LEU A 283 5.47 15.71 6.76
CA LEU A 283 4.46 16.27 7.64
C LEU A 283 3.86 15.20 8.56
N GLY A 284 3.54 14.02 8.02
CA GLY A 284 3.05 12.88 8.79
C GLY A 284 4.04 12.42 9.86
N VAL A 285 5.30 12.29 9.50
CA VAL A 285 6.40 11.95 10.43
C VAL A 285 6.53 13.03 11.51
N TYR A 286 6.54 14.30 11.13
CA TYR A 286 6.65 15.42 12.07
C TYR A 286 5.49 15.47 13.09
N ILE A 287 4.25 15.27 12.61
CA ILE A 287 3.07 15.22 13.50
C ILE A 287 3.18 14.00 14.43
N GLY A 288 3.63 12.85 13.93
CA GLY A 288 3.86 11.63 14.71
C GLY A 288 4.87 11.86 15.85
N PHE A 289 6.01 12.45 15.54
CA PHE A 289 7.04 12.80 16.54
C PHE A 289 6.53 13.79 17.59
N ARG A 290 5.76 14.81 17.21
CA ARG A 290 5.17 15.76 18.18
C ARG A 290 4.18 15.09 19.14
N ARG A 291 3.37 14.15 18.64
CA ARG A 291 2.42 13.40 19.50
C ARG A 291 3.15 12.47 20.46
N SER A 292 4.18 11.77 20.01
CA SER A 292 5.01 10.89 20.85
C SER A 292 5.69 11.65 21.99
N LYS A 293 6.26 12.84 21.73
CA LYS A 293 6.87 13.68 22.75
C LYS A 293 5.86 14.15 23.80
N LYS A 294 4.63 14.49 23.41
CA LYS A 294 3.59 14.89 24.38
C LYS A 294 3.14 13.74 25.27
N LEU A 295 3.10 12.50 24.75
CA LEU A 295 2.73 11.31 25.52
C LEU A 295 3.87 10.86 26.46
N GLY A 296 5.14 11.00 26.06
CA GLY A 296 6.30 10.70 26.91
C GLY A 296 6.51 11.70 28.05
N GLN A 297 5.90 12.90 28.00
CA GLN A 297 5.93 13.88 29.08
C GLN A 297 4.81 13.69 30.13
N LEU A 298 3.85 12.78 29.86
CA LEU A 298 2.73 12.47 30.75
C LEU A 298 2.97 11.22 31.61
N ASN A 299 4.11 10.57 31.46
CA ASN A 299 4.52 9.43 32.27
C ASN A 299 5.90 9.76 32.90
N PRO A 300 5.93 10.37 34.14
CA PRO A 300 7.14 10.51 34.91
C PRO A 300 7.64 9.16 35.45
#